data_546d7122a13d273a53084d68ab7ef6c3
#
_entry.id   546d7122a13d273a53084d68ab7ef6c3
#
_cell.length_a   1.000
_cell.length_b   1.000
_cell.length_c   1.000
_cell.angle_alpha   90.00
_cell.angle_beta   90.00
_cell.angle_gamma   90.00
#
_symmetry.space_group_name_H-M   'P 1'
#
loop_
_entity.id
_entity.type
_entity.pdbx_description
1 polymer ?
#
loop_
_entity_poly.entity_id
_entity_poly.type
_entity_poly.pdbx_seq_one_letter_code
_entity_poly.pdbx_strand_id
1 'polypeptide(L)'
;MQRLVMPILTVMWLLGTNEVAAAETVIVVIKDYKFTPQEVTVKPGDTIRWENHEKRQYHSVWFEEAGDTEADYFFPEEIYERVFDSSGSFPYHCGPHPEMTGVVRVSD
;
A
#
# COMPACT_ATOMS: atom_id res chain seq x y z
N MET A 1 -39.40 52.74 -21.08
CA MET A 1 -39.47 51.38 -20.57
C MET A 1 -38.08 50.93 -20.17
N GLN A 2 -37.80 50.86 -18.87
CA GLN A 2 -36.52 50.36 -18.37
C GLN A 2 -36.64 48.86 -18.28
N ARG A 3 -35.81 48.16 -19.06
CA ARG A 3 -35.61 46.72 -18.85
C ARG A 3 -34.70 46.52 -17.67
N LEU A 4 -35.25 45.99 -16.59
CA LEU A 4 -34.45 45.49 -15.48
C LEU A 4 -33.72 44.25 -15.97
N VAL A 5 -32.43 44.41 -16.26
CA VAL A 5 -31.53 43.25 -16.44
C VAL A 5 -31.16 42.81 -15.06
N MET A 6 -31.79 41.75 -14.57
CA MET A 6 -31.33 41.08 -13.37
C MET A 6 -29.94 40.48 -13.66
N PRO A 7 -28.91 40.83 -12.90
CA PRO A 7 -27.67 40.08 -12.99
C PRO A 7 -27.96 38.65 -12.56
N ILE A 8 -27.71 37.72 -13.45
CA ILE A 8 -27.70 36.31 -13.10
C ILE A 8 -26.53 36.16 -12.15
N LEU A 9 -26.81 36.08 -10.84
CA LEU A 9 -25.85 35.63 -9.87
C LEU A 9 -25.60 34.15 -10.16
N THR A 10 -24.58 33.89 -10.96
CA THR A 10 -24.08 32.54 -11.06
C THR A 10 -23.40 32.24 -9.70
N VAL A 11 -24.17 31.65 -8.79
CA VAL A 11 -23.59 31.11 -7.58
C VAL A 11 -22.75 29.92 -8.03
N MET A 12 -21.49 30.17 -8.25
CA MET A 12 -20.52 29.11 -8.46
C MET A 12 -20.35 28.42 -7.12
N TRP A 13 -21.06 27.32 -6.94
CA TRP A 13 -20.82 26.42 -5.84
C TRP A 13 -19.42 25.83 -6.06
N LEU A 14 -18.43 26.43 -5.43
CA LEU A 14 -17.18 25.72 -5.16
C LEU A 14 -17.55 24.60 -4.20
N LEU A 15 -18.02 23.48 -4.77
CA LEU A 15 -17.95 22.23 -4.09
C LEU A 15 -16.46 22.02 -3.80
N GLY A 16 -16.06 22.31 -2.57
CA GLY A 16 -14.78 21.87 -2.08
C GLY A 16 -14.77 20.35 -2.27
N THR A 17 -14.23 19.90 -3.40
CA THR A 17 -13.91 18.50 -3.55
C THR A 17 -12.84 18.22 -2.50
N ASN A 18 -13.24 17.62 -1.38
CA ASN A 18 -12.32 16.89 -0.57
C ASN A 18 -11.79 15.78 -1.47
N GLU A 19 -10.70 16.07 -2.17
CA GLU A 19 -9.98 15.03 -2.87
C GLU A 19 -9.42 14.10 -1.83
N VAL A 20 -10.18 13.02 -1.55
CA VAL A 20 -9.62 11.87 -0.89
C VAL A 20 -8.59 11.33 -1.88
N ALA A 21 -7.32 11.45 -1.55
CA ALA A 21 -6.28 10.85 -2.35
C ALA A 21 -6.66 9.39 -2.61
N ALA A 22 -6.77 9.00 -3.87
CA ALA A 22 -7.07 7.62 -4.23
C ALA A 22 -6.04 6.71 -3.59
N ALA A 23 -6.49 5.56 -3.10
CA ALA A 23 -5.61 4.52 -2.58
C ALA A 23 -4.60 4.11 -3.65
N GLU A 24 -3.36 3.95 -3.25
CA GLU A 24 -2.25 3.57 -4.13
C GLU A 24 -1.82 2.13 -3.89
N THR A 25 -1.22 1.53 -4.90
CA THR A 25 -0.52 0.25 -4.76
C THR A 25 0.97 0.50 -4.86
N VAL A 26 1.68 0.10 -3.80
CA VAL A 26 3.14 0.20 -3.74
C VAL A 26 3.72 -1.19 -3.96
N ILE A 27 4.73 -1.28 -4.81
CA ILE A 27 5.36 -2.55 -5.16
C ILE A 27 6.65 -2.74 -4.37
N VAL A 28 6.78 -3.90 -3.73
CA VAL A 28 8.01 -4.36 -3.10
C VAL A 28 8.52 -5.54 -3.91
N VAL A 29 9.73 -5.44 -4.42
CA VAL A 29 10.36 -6.50 -5.20
C VAL A 29 11.16 -7.42 -4.27
N ILE A 30 10.99 -8.71 -4.44
CA ILE A 30 11.80 -9.73 -3.76
C ILE A 30 12.81 -10.27 -4.75
N LYS A 31 14.08 -10.04 -4.45
CA LYS A 31 15.20 -10.51 -5.25
C LYS A 31 16.45 -10.60 -4.39
N ASP A 32 17.31 -11.56 -4.68
CA ASP A 32 18.55 -11.79 -3.96
C ASP A 32 18.33 -11.89 -2.44
N TYR A 33 17.24 -12.56 -2.03
CA TYR A 33 16.85 -12.74 -0.63
C TYR A 33 16.68 -11.41 0.13
N LYS A 34 16.15 -10.41 -0.57
CA LYS A 34 15.88 -9.08 0.00
C LYS A 34 14.52 -8.56 -0.42
N PHE A 35 13.91 -7.78 0.45
CA PHE A 35 12.75 -6.97 0.15
C PHE A 35 13.24 -5.57 -0.27
N THR A 36 12.87 -5.13 -1.45
CA THR A 36 13.29 -3.84 -1.99
C THR A 36 12.09 -3.02 -2.47
N PRO A 37 11.79 -1.87 -1.86
CA PRO A 37 12.47 -1.28 -0.70
C PRO A 37 12.21 -2.10 0.57
N GLN A 38 13.14 -2.08 1.50
CA GLN A 38 13.01 -2.78 2.78
C GLN A 38 12.01 -2.09 3.71
N GLU A 39 11.95 -0.76 3.66
CA GLU A 39 11.02 0.05 4.41
C GLU A 39 10.11 0.81 3.47
N VAL A 40 8.81 0.74 3.71
CA VAL A 40 7.82 1.51 2.94
C VAL A 40 6.91 2.25 3.90
N THR A 41 6.56 3.47 3.52
CA THR A 41 5.54 4.26 4.21
C THR A 41 4.36 4.44 3.29
N VAL A 42 3.20 4.06 3.77
CA VAL A 42 1.95 4.14 3.01
C VAL A 42 0.89 4.85 3.85
N LYS A 43 -0.23 5.17 3.24
CA LYS A 43 -1.39 5.76 3.90
C LYS A 43 -2.43 4.67 4.18
N PRO A 44 -3.30 4.88 5.19
CA PRO A 44 -4.42 3.96 5.40
C PRO A 44 -5.24 3.79 4.12
N GLY A 45 -5.53 2.55 3.78
CA GLY A 45 -6.23 2.17 2.56
C GLY A 45 -5.35 1.79 1.38
N ASP A 46 -4.04 2.04 1.47
CA ASP A 46 -3.11 1.64 0.44
C ASP A 46 -2.85 0.14 0.45
N THR A 47 -2.47 -0.37 -0.72
CA THR A 47 -2.12 -1.77 -0.92
C THR A 47 -0.62 -1.89 -1.13
N ILE A 48 -0.01 -2.90 -0.55
CA ILE A 48 1.33 -3.30 -0.91
C ILE A 48 1.25 -4.62 -1.68
N ARG A 49 1.98 -4.66 -2.79
CA ARG A 49 2.13 -5.84 -3.61
C ARG A 49 3.58 -6.29 -3.56
N TRP A 50 3.82 -7.48 -3.06
CA TRP A 50 5.14 -8.11 -3.12
C TRP A 50 5.19 -8.96 -4.38
N GLU A 51 6.24 -8.77 -5.16
CA GLU A 51 6.49 -9.52 -6.40
C GLU A 51 7.77 -10.33 -6.25
N ASN A 52 7.67 -11.63 -6.45
CA ASN A 52 8.84 -12.51 -6.37
C ASN A 52 9.57 -12.51 -7.72
N HIS A 53 10.71 -11.83 -7.76
CA HIS A 53 11.58 -11.76 -8.93
C HIS A 53 12.80 -12.69 -8.83
N GLU A 54 12.77 -13.65 -7.90
CA GLU A 54 13.80 -14.70 -7.86
C GLU A 54 13.69 -15.62 -9.06
N LYS A 55 14.77 -16.34 -9.36
CA LYS A 55 14.77 -17.33 -10.44
C LYS A 55 14.13 -18.65 -10.03
N ARG A 56 14.35 -19.08 -8.78
CA ARG A 56 13.94 -20.41 -8.30
C ARG A 56 13.43 -20.44 -6.86
N GLN A 57 13.65 -19.38 -6.09
CA GLN A 57 13.36 -19.39 -4.66
C GLN A 57 11.92 -18.94 -4.37
N TYR A 58 11.30 -19.64 -3.46
CA TYR A 58 10.02 -19.24 -2.89
C TYR A 58 10.25 -18.37 -1.65
N HIS A 59 9.30 -17.50 -1.36
CA HIS A 59 9.31 -16.59 -0.23
C HIS A 59 7.92 -16.47 0.36
N SER A 60 7.83 -15.87 1.53
CA SER A 60 6.55 -15.45 2.09
C SER A 60 6.71 -14.09 2.76
N VAL A 61 5.58 -13.48 3.11
CA VAL A 61 5.53 -12.23 3.85
C VAL A 61 4.75 -12.52 5.12
N TRP A 62 5.45 -12.51 6.25
CA TRP A 62 4.86 -12.90 7.52
C TRP A 62 4.95 -11.78 8.56
N PHE A 63 3.78 -11.28 8.95
CA PHE A 63 3.65 -10.28 10.00
C PHE A 63 3.47 -10.98 11.36
N GLU A 64 4.50 -11.69 11.80
CA GLU A 64 4.48 -12.49 13.03
C GLU A 64 4.20 -11.65 14.27
N GLU A 65 4.82 -10.46 14.38
CA GLU A 65 4.62 -9.58 15.53
C GLU A 65 3.18 -9.05 15.62
N ALA A 66 2.48 -8.94 14.49
CA ALA A 66 1.07 -8.56 14.46
C ALA A 66 0.14 -9.72 14.86
N GLY A 67 0.68 -10.90 15.09
CA GLY A 67 -0.08 -12.08 15.50
C GLY A 67 -0.63 -12.89 14.34
N ASP A 68 -0.22 -12.62 13.12
CA ASP A 68 -0.66 -13.39 11.95
C ASP A 68 -0.05 -14.79 11.94
N THR A 69 -0.78 -15.73 11.39
CA THR A 69 -0.23 -17.04 11.06
C THR A 69 0.71 -16.91 9.87
N GLU A 70 1.65 -17.84 9.73
CA GLU A 70 2.56 -17.84 8.60
C GLU A 70 1.77 -17.86 7.29
N ALA A 71 2.08 -16.90 6.40
CA ALA A 71 1.44 -16.79 5.10
C ALA A 71 1.93 -17.90 4.16
N ASP A 72 1.12 -18.21 3.15
CA ASP A 72 1.48 -19.16 2.11
C ASP A 72 2.73 -18.69 1.36
N TYR A 73 3.50 -19.65 0.90
CA TYR A 73 4.67 -19.36 0.07
C TYR A 73 4.23 -19.01 -1.35
N PHE A 74 4.93 -18.07 -1.95
CA PHE A 74 4.73 -17.75 -3.36
C PHE A 74 6.05 -17.87 -4.12
N PHE A 75 5.92 -18.37 -5.34
CA PHE A 75 7.04 -18.77 -6.18
C PHE A 75 7.42 -17.63 -7.14
N PRO A 76 8.55 -17.78 -7.88
CA PRO A 76 8.91 -16.80 -8.88
C PRO A 76 7.74 -16.46 -9.82
N GLU A 77 7.61 -15.17 -10.13
CA GLU A 77 6.54 -14.58 -10.94
C GLU A 77 5.17 -14.51 -10.25
N GLU A 78 5.04 -15.06 -9.04
CA GLU A 78 3.84 -14.90 -8.24
C GLU A 78 3.89 -13.64 -7.38
N ILE A 79 2.73 -13.21 -6.91
CA ILE A 79 2.58 -12.01 -6.11
C ILE A 79 1.81 -12.32 -4.82
N TYR A 80 2.02 -11.44 -3.82
CA TYR A 80 1.22 -11.39 -2.60
C TYR A 80 0.79 -9.95 -2.38
N GLU A 81 -0.49 -9.71 -2.10
CA GLU A 81 -1.02 -8.38 -1.85
C GLU A 81 -1.68 -8.28 -0.49
N ARG A 82 -1.56 -7.10 0.13
CA ARG A 82 -2.25 -6.80 1.38
C ARG A 82 -2.62 -5.32 1.43
N VAL A 83 -3.85 -5.04 1.86
CA VAL A 83 -4.35 -3.69 2.14
C VAL A 83 -4.02 -3.34 3.60
N PHE A 84 -3.54 -2.12 3.82
CA PHE A 84 -3.21 -1.60 5.15
C PHE A 84 -4.17 -0.49 5.51
N ASP A 85 -5.11 -0.75 6.42
CA ASP A 85 -6.15 0.20 6.82
C ASP A 85 -5.84 0.93 8.12
N SER A 86 -5.01 0.36 8.97
CA SER A 86 -4.73 0.90 10.29
C SER A 86 -3.35 1.52 10.36
N SER A 87 -3.25 2.70 10.98
CA SER A 87 -1.98 3.36 11.26
C SER A 87 -1.12 2.51 12.19
N GLY A 88 0.17 2.54 12.00
CA GLY A 88 1.12 1.81 12.83
C GLY A 88 2.38 1.42 12.09
N SER A 89 3.22 0.69 12.78
CA SER A 89 4.45 0.12 12.23
C SER A 89 4.32 -1.39 12.25
N PHE A 90 4.50 -2.01 11.08
CA PHE A 90 4.29 -3.43 10.87
C PHE A 90 5.56 -4.08 10.33
N PRO A 91 6.43 -4.58 11.23
CA PRO A 91 7.60 -5.35 10.80
C PRO A 91 7.17 -6.72 10.31
N TYR A 92 7.89 -7.22 9.31
CA TYR A 92 7.65 -8.54 8.75
C TYR A 92 8.96 -9.22 8.36
N HIS A 93 8.89 -10.50 8.15
CA HIS A 93 10.02 -11.29 7.64
C HIS A 93 9.51 -12.38 6.69
N CYS A 94 10.43 -12.97 5.96
CA CYS A 94 10.14 -14.14 5.15
C CYS A 94 10.10 -15.37 6.06
N GLY A 95 9.05 -16.20 5.98
CA GLY A 95 8.90 -17.38 6.82
C GLY A 95 10.10 -18.33 6.73
N PRO A 96 10.44 -18.83 5.53
CA PRO A 96 11.58 -19.75 5.38
C PRO A 96 12.96 -19.10 5.51
N HIS A 97 13.05 -17.76 5.48
CA HIS A 97 14.30 -17.02 5.56
C HIS A 97 14.16 -15.88 6.59
N PRO A 98 14.23 -16.19 7.90
CA PRO A 98 13.92 -15.20 8.96
C PRO A 98 14.78 -13.94 8.96
N GLU A 99 15.97 -13.99 8.36
CA GLU A 99 16.87 -12.84 8.22
C GLU A 99 16.43 -11.85 7.13
N MET A 100 15.52 -12.27 6.24
CA MET A 100 14.89 -11.36 5.26
C MET A 100 13.79 -10.59 5.95
N THR A 101 14.04 -9.33 6.24
CA THR A 101 13.12 -8.47 6.99
C THR A 101 12.71 -7.24 6.23
N GLY A 102 11.56 -6.71 6.58
CA GLY A 102 11.07 -5.43 6.09
C GLY A 102 10.14 -4.78 7.10
N VAL A 103 9.75 -3.56 6.82
CA VAL A 103 8.80 -2.81 7.66
C VAL A 103 7.84 -2.04 6.77
N VAL A 104 6.56 -2.14 7.10
CA VAL A 104 5.52 -1.27 6.53
C VAL A 104 5.11 -0.28 7.61
N ARG A 105 5.24 1.02 7.32
CA ARG A 105 4.73 2.08 8.16
C ARG A 105 3.50 2.67 7.52
N VAL A 106 2.42 2.72 8.28
CA VAL A 106 1.15 3.29 7.84
C VAL A 106 0.90 4.56 8.62
N SER A 107 0.86 5.70 7.95
CA SER A 107 0.63 7.00 8.56
C SER A 107 -0.14 7.93 7.63
N ASP A 108 -0.92 8.80 8.23
CA ASP A 108 -1.67 9.83 7.50
C ASP A 108 -0.77 10.91 6.90
#